data_b1f1332c244d112ceb1047c991e3cbf5
#
_entry.id   b1f1332c244d112ceb1047c991e3cbf5
#
_cell.length_a   1.000
_cell.length_b   1.000
_cell.length_c   1.000
_cell.angle_alpha   90.00
_cell.angle_beta   90.00
_cell.angle_gamma   90.00
#
_symmetry.space_group_name_H-M   'P 1'
#
loop_
_entity.id
_entity.type
_entity.pdbx_description
1 polymer ?
#
loop_
_entity_poly.entity_id
_entity_poly.type
_entity_poly.pdbx_seq_one_letter_code
_entity_poly.pdbx_strand_id
1 'polypeptide(L)'
;MTPIQGEWKIDAIGLPPQVLRKIYFDNAHRLLVRSLPAPEIKAVRIGRDIKLTGDLRAAAWDNAPVAHLDYALRDGAVHQSVATTVRVLWSDKYLYLGYEGPFSRLNVFRPAWLDKERAGLWDRDVVEAFIGTDPGNPLHYTEFEVAPTGEKLDLDIHLPGKSLEWQSGFQAATVVHQGRSTWTTEMRIPLSALSKDKPVVGTRWRLNLYRHDLDHHAFLAWSPTANDTAHTPEKFGYLIFGP
;
A
#
# COMPACT_ATOMS: atom_id res chain seq x y z
N MET A 1 -24.89 36.35 -3.62
CA MET A 1 -25.41 36.24 -2.25
C MET A 1 -24.80 37.36 -1.45
N THR A 2 -25.62 38.19 -0.80
CA THR A 2 -25.11 39.30 0.03
C THR A 2 -25.04 38.83 1.46
N PRO A 3 -23.91 39.02 2.16
CA PRO A 3 -23.78 38.59 3.55
C PRO A 3 -24.71 39.33 4.47
N ILE A 4 -25.07 38.73 5.58
CA ILE A 4 -25.99 39.23 6.61
C ILE A 4 -25.50 40.53 7.26
N GLN A 5 -24.21 40.80 7.20
CA GLN A 5 -23.56 41.98 7.80
C GLN A 5 -22.69 42.68 6.75
N GLY A 6 -23.15 43.79 6.19
CA GLY A 6 -22.44 44.66 5.27
C GLY A 6 -22.99 44.70 3.83
N GLU A 7 -22.68 45.74 3.10
CA GLU A 7 -23.07 45.92 1.70
C GLU A 7 -22.08 45.39 0.67
N TRP A 8 -21.23 44.45 1.06
CA TRP A 8 -20.24 43.85 0.16
C TRP A 8 -20.77 42.55 -0.50
N LYS A 9 -20.37 42.35 -1.75
CA LYS A 9 -20.70 41.13 -2.50
C LYS A 9 -19.59 40.08 -2.25
N ILE A 10 -20.01 38.83 -2.10
CA ILE A 10 -19.07 37.70 -2.16
C ILE A 10 -18.85 37.44 -3.64
N ASP A 11 -17.74 37.91 -4.18
CA ASP A 11 -17.31 37.58 -5.51
C ASP A 11 -16.59 36.21 -5.47
N ALA A 12 -17.09 35.27 -6.30
CA ALA A 12 -16.43 34.00 -6.47
C ALA A 12 -15.06 34.22 -7.15
N ILE A 13 -13.99 33.98 -6.45
CA ILE A 13 -12.66 33.96 -7.06
C ILE A 13 -12.60 32.70 -7.92
N GLY A 14 -12.47 32.85 -9.24
CA GLY A 14 -12.31 31.73 -10.19
C GLY A 14 -10.97 31.02 -10.03
N LEU A 15 -10.77 30.33 -8.91
CA LEU A 15 -9.55 29.56 -8.65
C LEU A 15 -9.56 28.25 -9.44
N PRO A 16 -8.40 27.81 -9.94
CA PRO A 16 -8.27 26.51 -10.57
C PRO A 16 -8.72 25.37 -9.63
N PRO A 17 -9.31 24.27 -10.14
CA PRO A 17 -9.82 23.16 -9.32
C PRO A 17 -8.79 22.61 -8.33
N GLN A 18 -7.51 22.50 -8.73
CA GLN A 18 -6.43 22.05 -7.88
C GLN A 18 -6.16 22.98 -6.68
N VAL A 19 -6.36 24.28 -6.85
CA VAL A 19 -6.22 25.26 -5.75
C VAL A 19 -7.41 25.17 -4.80
N LEU A 20 -8.62 25.02 -5.35
CA LEU A 20 -9.84 24.80 -4.55
C LEU A 20 -9.72 23.51 -3.73
N ARG A 21 -9.23 22.42 -4.34
CA ARG A 21 -8.98 21.17 -3.64
C ARG A 21 -8.02 21.36 -2.47
N LYS A 22 -6.89 22.07 -2.65
CA LYS A 22 -5.95 22.38 -1.56
C LYS A 22 -6.62 23.14 -0.43
N ILE A 23 -7.43 24.15 -0.75
CA ILE A 23 -8.10 25.01 0.25
C ILE A 23 -9.15 24.22 1.03
N TYR A 24 -10.00 23.46 0.35
CA TYR A 24 -11.18 22.84 0.96
C TYR A 24 -10.94 21.42 1.47
N PHE A 25 -9.88 20.74 1.03
CA PHE A 25 -9.63 19.35 1.39
C PHE A 25 -8.18 19.08 1.82
N ASP A 26 -7.21 19.26 0.91
CA ASP A 26 -5.84 18.75 1.12
C ASP A 26 -5.16 19.37 2.36
N ASN A 27 -5.35 20.66 2.61
CA ASN A 27 -4.79 21.34 3.79
C ASN A 27 -5.41 20.81 5.09
N ALA A 28 -6.73 20.62 5.12
CA ALA A 28 -7.42 20.07 6.28
C ALA A 28 -7.02 18.60 6.51
N HIS A 29 -6.97 17.80 5.43
CA HIS A 29 -6.54 16.41 5.49
C HIS A 29 -5.12 16.29 6.09
N ARG A 30 -4.17 17.08 5.59
CA ARG A 30 -2.79 17.09 6.11
C ARG A 30 -2.70 17.45 7.59
N LEU A 31 -3.51 18.39 8.06
CA LEU A 31 -3.55 18.77 9.48
C LEU A 31 -4.17 17.68 10.34
N LEU A 32 -5.15 16.98 9.80
CA LEU A 32 -5.94 15.97 10.52
C LEU A 32 -5.40 14.55 10.38
N VAL A 33 -4.42 14.31 9.49
CA VAL A 33 -3.91 12.97 9.20
C VAL A 33 -3.50 12.18 10.45
N ARG A 34 -3.00 12.85 11.47
CA ARG A 34 -2.61 12.22 12.75
C ARG A 34 -3.80 11.73 13.58
N SER A 35 -4.98 12.30 13.35
CA SER A 35 -6.21 12.04 14.10
C SER A 35 -7.22 11.22 13.30
N LEU A 36 -6.96 10.94 12.01
CA LEU A 36 -7.86 10.12 11.22
C LEU A 36 -7.92 8.70 11.78
N PRO A 37 -9.10 8.07 11.77
CA PRO A 37 -9.21 6.66 12.14
C PRO A 37 -8.39 5.81 11.20
N ALA A 38 -7.81 4.73 11.73
CA ALA A 38 -7.08 3.75 10.93
C ALA A 38 -8.02 3.15 9.86
N PRO A 39 -7.60 3.11 8.58
CA PRO A 39 -8.44 2.54 7.53
C PRO A 39 -8.61 1.03 7.69
N GLU A 40 -9.70 0.51 7.14
CA GLU A 40 -9.99 -0.92 7.15
C GLU A 40 -10.24 -1.43 5.73
N ILE A 41 -9.74 -2.63 5.42
CA ILE A 41 -10.04 -3.33 4.18
C ILE A 41 -10.49 -4.75 4.50
N LYS A 42 -11.60 -5.18 3.89
CA LYS A 42 -12.16 -6.51 4.08
C LYS A 42 -11.78 -7.40 2.90
N ALA A 43 -10.75 -8.24 3.06
CA ALA A 43 -10.34 -9.18 2.02
C ALA A 43 -11.47 -10.18 1.70
N VAL A 44 -11.71 -10.42 0.42
CA VAL A 44 -12.68 -11.42 -0.04
C VAL A 44 -12.01 -12.79 -0.14
N ARG A 45 -12.72 -13.82 0.33
CA ARG A 45 -12.26 -15.21 0.23
C ARG A 45 -12.47 -15.78 -1.17
N ILE A 46 -11.44 -16.43 -1.69
CA ILE A 46 -11.51 -17.14 -2.97
C ILE A 46 -11.46 -18.65 -2.72
N GLY A 47 -12.27 -19.40 -3.46
CA GLY A 47 -12.37 -20.85 -3.32
C GLY A 47 -11.23 -21.64 -3.97
N ARG A 48 -10.40 -21.00 -4.79
CA ARG A 48 -9.26 -21.61 -5.50
C ARG A 48 -8.08 -20.65 -5.52
N ASP A 49 -6.87 -21.19 -5.36
CA ASP A 49 -5.65 -20.41 -5.46
C ASP A 49 -5.46 -19.81 -6.85
N ILE A 50 -5.02 -18.55 -6.91
CA ILE A 50 -4.74 -17.84 -8.15
C ILE A 50 -3.34 -18.21 -8.64
N LYS A 51 -3.21 -18.45 -9.96
CA LYS A 51 -1.91 -18.48 -10.61
C LYS A 51 -1.46 -17.03 -10.83
N LEU A 52 -0.31 -16.68 -10.31
CA LEU A 52 0.26 -15.34 -10.50
C LEU A 52 0.67 -15.16 -11.96
N THR A 53 0.27 -14.03 -12.54
CA THR A 53 0.58 -13.62 -13.91
C THR A 53 1.30 -12.27 -13.93
N GLY A 54 1.17 -11.51 -12.84
CA GLY A 54 1.73 -10.19 -12.64
C GLY A 54 0.88 -9.05 -13.23
N ASP A 55 -0.21 -9.36 -13.93
CA ASP A 55 -1.02 -8.37 -14.65
C ASP A 55 -2.49 -8.27 -14.17
N LEU A 56 -2.80 -8.87 -13.03
CA LEU A 56 -4.11 -8.83 -12.37
C LEU A 56 -5.27 -9.33 -13.26
N ARG A 57 -5.01 -10.27 -14.20
CA ARG A 57 -6.03 -10.76 -15.15
C ARG A 57 -6.92 -11.89 -14.63
N ALA A 58 -6.61 -12.48 -13.48
CA ALA A 58 -7.48 -13.49 -12.92
C ALA A 58 -8.84 -12.86 -12.56
N ALA A 59 -9.94 -13.51 -12.98
CA ALA A 59 -11.30 -13.01 -12.72
C ALA A 59 -11.62 -12.79 -11.24
N ALA A 60 -10.88 -13.43 -10.33
CA ALA A 60 -11.00 -13.21 -8.90
C ALA A 60 -10.69 -11.74 -8.50
N TRP A 61 -9.84 -11.04 -9.26
CA TRP A 61 -9.49 -9.65 -8.99
C TRP A 61 -10.60 -8.66 -9.32
N ASP A 62 -11.57 -9.01 -10.18
CA ASP A 62 -12.63 -8.10 -10.63
C ASP A 62 -13.53 -7.64 -9.48
N ASN A 63 -13.71 -8.49 -8.46
CA ASN A 63 -14.53 -8.20 -7.30
C ASN A 63 -13.72 -7.99 -6.01
N ALA A 64 -12.39 -7.89 -6.12
CA ALA A 64 -11.54 -7.67 -4.97
C ALA A 64 -11.71 -6.24 -4.43
N PRO A 65 -11.81 -6.07 -3.10
CA PRO A 65 -11.82 -4.73 -2.49
C PRO A 65 -10.50 -4.01 -2.76
N VAL A 66 -10.58 -2.69 -2.89
CA VAL A 66 -9.48 -1.83 -3.30
C VAL A 66 -9.08 -0.87 -2.19
N ALA A 67 -7.82 -0.87 -1.82
CA ALA A 67 -7.17 0.19 -1.06
C ALA A 67 -6.52 1.20 -2.03
N HIS A 68 -6.51 2.47 -1.67
CA HIS A 68 -5.93 3.56 -2.45
C HIS A 68 -4.72 4.13 -1.71
N LEU A 69 -3.57 4.15 -2.38
CA LEU A 69 -2.33 4.76 -1.92
C LEU A 69 -2.14 6.05 -2.71
N ASP A 70 -2.72 7.12 -2.25
CA ASP A 70 -2.66 8.45 -2.87
C ASP A 70 -2.17 9.54 -1.92
N TYR A 71 -1.84 9.17 -0.68
CA TYR A 71 -1.34 10.07 0.34
C TYR A 71 0.14 9.84 0.63
N ALA A 72 0.90 10.92 0.75
CA ALA A 72 2.27 10.85 1.24
C ALA A 72 2.32 10.32 2.67
N LEU A 73 3.26 9.43 2.93
CA LEU A 73 3.50 8.81 4.23
C LEU A 73 3.66 9.83 5.36
N ARG A 74 4.45 10.88 5.12
CA ARG A 74 4.90 11.82 6.15
C ARG A 74 3.83 12.82 6.58
N ASP A 75 3.14 13.41 5.63
CA ASP A 75 2.26 14.56 5.88
C ASP A 75 0.84 14.38 5.31
N GLY A 76 0.56 13.24 4.69
CA GLY A 76 -0.72 12.96 4.06
C GLY A 76 -1.03 13.85 2.85
N ALA A 77 -0.01 14.48 2.24
CA ALA A 77 -0.21 15.24 1.00
C ALA A 77 -0.68 14.31 -0.13
N VAL A 78 -1.59 14.81 -0.98
CA VAL A 78 -2.15 14.02 -2.07
C VAL A 78 -1.23 14.01 -3.28
N HIS A 79 -0.92 12.82 -3.80
CA HIS A 79 -0.09 12.59 -4.98
C HIS A 79 -0.87 11.83 -6.07
N GLN A 80 -1.83 12.51 -6.71
CA GLN A 80 -2.72 11.91 -7.72
C GLN A 80 -2.00 11.33 -8.93
N SER A 81 -0.86 11.92 -9.34
CA SER A 81 -0.10 11.49 -10.52
C SER A 81 0.54 10.11 -10.37
N VAL A 82 0.73 9.65 -9.13
CA VAL A 82 1.33 8.36 -8.80
C VAL A 82 0.43 7.50 -7.92
N ALA A 83 -0.83 7.89 -7.76
CA ALA A 83 -1.81 7.14 -7.00
C ALA A 83 -1.83 5.67 -7.43
N THR A 84 -1.75 4.79 -6.45
CA THR A 84 -1.63 3.35 -6.66
C THR A 84 -2.83 2.65 -6.02
N THR A 85 -3.35 1.64 -6.68
CA THR A 85 -4.42 0.79 -6.13
C THR A 85 -3.87 -0.54 -5.67
N VAL A 86 -4.45 -1.09 -4.61
CA VAL A 86 -4.12 -2.43 -4.11
C VAL A 86 -5.39 -3.24 -3.89
N ARG A 87 -5.52 -4.35 -4.59
CA ARG A 87 -6.59 -5.32 -4.42
C ARG A 87 -6.19 -6.37 -3.41
N VAL A 88 -7.14 -6.82 -2.58
CA VAL A 88 -6.86 -7.76 -1.49
C VAL A 88 -7.81 -8.94 -1.54
N LEU A 89 -7.25 -10.16 -1.61
CA LEU A 89 -7.98 -11.41 -1.59
C LEU A 89 -7.30 -12.39 -0.63
N TRP A 90 -7.99 -13.44 -0.24
CA TRP A 90 -7.39 -14.52 0.52
C TRP A 90 -8.00 -15.89 0.15
N SER A 91 -7.22 -16.93 0.35
CA SER A 91 -7.66 -18.34 0.24
C SER A 91 -7.35 -19.07 1.55
N ASP A 92 -7.63 -20.35 1.58
CA ASP A 92 -7.27 -21.21 2.71
C ASP A 92 -5.76 -21.26 3.02
N LYS A 93 -4.93 -20.88 2.05
CA LYS A 93 -3.47 -21.01 2.16
C LYS A 93 -2.73 -19.67 2.07
N TYR A 94 -3.31 -18.67 1.39
CA TYR A 94 -2.57 -17.49 0.99
C TYR A 94 -3.38 -16.21 1.20
N LEU A 95 -2.65 -15.15 1.53
CA LEU A 95 -3.08 -13.77 1.31
C LEU A 95 -2.54 -13.32 -0.05
N TYR A 96 -3.39 -12.62 -0.81
CA TYR A 96 -3.02 -12.08 -2.12
C TYR A 96 -3.15 -10.56 -2.11
N LEU A 97 -2.13 -9.89 -2.64
CA LEU A 97 -2.13 -8.44 -2.84
C LEU A 97 -1.83 -8.17 -4.32
N GLY A 98 -2.67 -7.36 -4.95
CA GLY A 98 -2.51 -6.98 -6.35
C GLY A 98 -2.35 -5.49 -6.49
N TYR A 99 -1.15 -5.00 -6.75
CA TYR A 99 -0.83 -3.59 -6.92
C TYR A 99 -0.90 -3.16 -8.38
N GLU A 100 -1.43 -1.98 -8.63
CA GLU A 100 -1.39 -1.31 -9.93
C GLU A 100 -1.17 0.18 -9.74
N GLY A 101 -0.12 0.71 -10.38
CA GLY A 101 0.20 2.12 -10.30
C GLY A 101 0.89 2.64 -11.57
N PRO A 102 0.78 3.96 -11.85
CA PRO A 102 1.47 4.59 -12.98
C PRO A 102 2.96 4.76 -12.68
N PHE A 103 3.74 5.03 -13.72
CA PHE A 103 5.13 5.50 -13.61
C PHE A 103 5.45 6.47 -14.76
N SER A 104 6.38 7.39 -14.52
CA SER A 104 7.01 8.19 -15.57
C SER A 104 8.34 7.56 -15.97
N ARG A 105 9.20 7.28 -15.02
CA ARG A 105 10.45 6.55 -15.18
C ARG A 105 10.62 5.59 -14.01
N LEU A 106 11.04 4.35 -14.29
CA LEU A 106 11.32 3.37 -13.25
C LEU A 106 12.78 3.47 -12.79
N ASN A 107 12.95 3.70 -11.49
CA ASN A 107 14.24 3.70 -10.80
C ASN A 107 14.44 2.35 -10.12
N VAL A 108 15.14 1.45 -10.77
CA VAL A 108 15.33 0.06 -10.34
C VAL A 108 16.81 -0.30 -10.30
N PHE A 109 17.17 -1.31 -9.52
CA PHE A 109 18.51 -1.88 -9.56
C PHE A 109 18.78 -2.59 -10.87
N ARG A 110 20.03 -2.53 -11.35
CA ARG A 110 20.52 -3.26 -12.50
C ARG A 110 21.90 -3.83 -12.23
N PRO A 111 22.19 -5.10 -12.55
CA PRO A 111 21.21 -6.10 -13.01
C PRO A 111 20.19 -6.47 -11.93
N ALA A 112 19.00 -6.93 -12.33
CA ALA A 112 17.99 -7.45 -11.42
C ALA A 112 18.43 -8.81 -10.84
N TRP A 113 18.10 -9.07 -9.56
CA TRP A 113 18.31 -10.35 -8.90
C TRP A 113 16.98 -11.08 -8.76
N LEU A 114 16.75 -12.09 -9.60
CA LEU A 114 15.50 -12.85 -9.60
C LEU A 114 15.60 -14.21 -8.89
N ASP A 115 16.82 -14.64 -8.61
CA ASP A 115 17.17 -15.92 -7.96
C ASP A 115 17.37 -15.81 -6.45
N LYS A 116 17.49 -14.61 -5.94
CA LYS A 116 17.66 -14.31 -4.52
C LYS A 116 17.07 -12.98 -4.14
N GLU A 117 16.85 -12.74 -2.88
CA GLU A 117 16.37 -11.48 -2.35
C GLU A 117 17.47 -10.41 -2.36
N ARG A 118 17.01 -9.16 -2.46
CA ARG A 118 17.91 -8.00 -2.45
C ARG A 118 17.65 -7.14 -1.22
N ALA A 119 18.57 -7.14 -0.28
CA ALA A 119 18.57 -6.16 0.80
C ALA A 119 18.73 -4.74 0.25
N GLY A 120 17.98 -3.78 0.81
CA GLY A 120 17.97 -2.40 0.34
C GLY A 120 17.07 -2.17 -0.89
N LEU A 121 16.12 -3.05 -1.15
CA LEU A 121 15.18 -2.90 -2.27
C LEU A 121 14.36 -1.61 -2.12
N TRP A 122 14.03 -1.22 -0.89
CA TRP A 122 13.38 0.04 -0.49
C TRP A 122 14.07 1.33 -0.98
N ASP A 123 15.34 1.28 -1.37
CA ASP A 123 16.07 2.43 -1.92
C ASP A 123 15.72 2.72 -3.40
N ARG A 124 14.77 1.98 -3.98
CA ARG A 124 14.31 2.10 -5.36
C ARG A 124 12.77 2.10 -5.43
N ASP A 125 12.25 2.15 -6.66
CA ASP A 125 10.81 2.01 -6.87
C ASP A 125 10.37 0.62 -6.40
N VAL A 126 9.43 0.59 -5.46
CA VAL A 126 8.99 -0.63 -4.80
C VAL A 126 7.55 -0.45 -4.31
N VAL A 127 6.81 -1.53 -4.20
CA VAL A 127 5.58 -1.63 -3.41
C VAL A 127 5.82 -2.52 -2.21
N GLU A 128 5.21 -2.16 -1.08
CA GLU A 128 5.46 -2.82 0.19
C GLU A 128 4.16 -3.15 0.92
N ALA A 129 4.17 -4.25 1.67
CA ALA A 129 3.10 -4.64 2.57
C ALA A 129 3.66 -4.99 3.94
N PHE A 130 3.19 -4.32 4.99
CA PHE A 130 3.55 -4.56 6.38
C PHE A 130 2.37 -5.22 7.09
N ILE A 131 2.56 -6.40 7.65
CA ILE A 131 1.49 -7.25 8.20
C ILE A 131 1.82 -7.67 9.62
N GLY A 132 1.02 -7.19 10.59
CA GLY A 132 1.10 -7.57 12.01
C GLY A 132 -0.06 -8.46 12.40
N THR A 133 0.21 -9.70 12.78
CA THR A 133 -0.82 -10.71 13.06
C THR A 133 -1.20 -10.80 14.53
N ASP A 134 -0.35 -10.30 15.42
CA ASP A 134 -0.57 -10.27 16.87
C ASP A 134 -0.97 -8.87 17.36
N PRO A 135 -2.23 -8.62 17.72
CA PRO A 135 -2.66 -7.34 18.27
C PRO A 135 -2.00 -6.99 19.61
N GLY A 136 -1.58 -8.01 20.37
CA GLY A 136 -0.89 -7.85 21.66
C GLY A 136 0.57 -7.43 21.53
N ASN A 137 1.18 -7.62 20.35
CA ASN A 137 2.56 -7.25 20.08
C ASN A 137 2.68 -6.42 18.79
N PRO A 138 2.32 -5.14 18.80
CA PRO A 138 2.35 -4.29 17.61
C PRO A 138 3.76 -4.05 17.06
N LEU A 139 4.81 -4.28 17.84
CA LEU A 139 6.21 -4.10 17.43
C LEU A 139 6.75 -5.29 16.62
N HIS A 140 5.99 -6.38 16.53
CA HIS A 140 6.29 -7.52 15.68
C HIS A 140 5.35 -7.58 14.48
N TYR A 141 5.91 -7.54 13.28
CA TYR A 141 5.20 -7.64 12.01
C TYR A 141 6.17 -8.09 10.90
N THR A 142 5.63 -8.48 9.76
CA THR A 142 6.39 -8.86 8.59
C THR A 142 6.30 -7.81 7.51
N GLU A 143 7.34 -7.68 6.71
CA GLU A 143 7.45 -6.74 5.59
C GLU A 143 7.71 -7.53 4.30
N PHE A 144 7.03 -7.15 3.23
CA PHE A 144 7.14 -7.73 1.91
C PHE A 144 7.34 -6.62 0.89
N GLU A 145 8.37 -6.72 0.08
CA GLU A 145 8.71 -5.74 -0.95
C GLU A 145 8.77 -6.40 -2.32
N VAL A 146 8.29 -5.71 -3.35
CA VAL A 146 8.43 -6.12 -4.75
C VAL A 146 8.71 -4.92 -5.63
N ALA A 147 9.79 -5.01 -6.41
CA ALA A 147 10.16 -4.00 -7.39
C ALA A 147 9.51 -4.24 -8.77
N PRO A 148 9.43 -3.23 -9.65
CA PRO A 148 8.96 -3.38 -11.02
C PRO A 148 9.75 -4.40 -11.86
N THR A 149 10.98 -4.73 -11.47
CA THR A 149 11.83 -5.76 -12.08
C THR A 149 11.41 -7.18 -11.72
N GLY A 150 10.55 -7.36 -10.70
CA GLY A 150 10.22 -8.65 -10.11
C GLY A 150 11.17 -9.08 -8.99
N GLU A 151 12.18 -8.25 -8.66
CA GLU A 151 12.99 -8.44 -7.45
C GLU A 151 12.10 -8.34 -6.22
N LYS A 152 12.41 -9.13 -5.21
CA LYS A 152 11.60 -9.20 -4.00
C LYS A 152 12.48 -9.27 -2.75
N LEU A 153 11.87 -8.96 -1.60
CA LEU A 153 12.47 -9.09 -0.28
C LEU A 153 11.36 -9.35 0.74
N ASP A 154 11.60 -10.22 1.70
CA ASP A 154 10.80 -10.29 2.92
C ASP A 154 11.64 -10.12 4.18
N LEU A 155 11.01 -9.61 5.23
CA LEU A 155 11.67 -9.33 6.51
C LEU A 155 10.74 -9.69 7.67
N ASP A 156 11.32 -10.21 8.72
CA ASP A 156 10.67 -10.33 10.02
C ASP A 156 11.14 -9.17 10.92
N ILE A 157 10.20 -8.32 11.30
CA ILE A 157 10.46 -7.08 12.03
C ILE A 157 10.10 -7.25 13.49
N HIS A 158 11.09 -7.07 14.35
CA HIS A 158 10.95 -6.97 15.79
C HIS A 158 11.56 -5.65 16.26
N LEU A 159 10.77 -4.57 16.22
CA LEU A 159 11.32 -3.23 16.51
C LEU A 159 12.03 -3.17 17.87
N PRO A 160 13.25 -2.58 17.89
CA PRO A 160 13.91 -1.81 16.83
C PRO A 160 14.73 -2.65 15.83
N GLY A 161 14.71 -3.98 15.91
CA GLY A 161 15.46 -4.88 15.05
C GLY A 161 14.66 -5.43 13.86
N LYS A 162 15.37 -6.02 12.90
CA LYS A 162 14.82 -6.76 11.77
C LYS A 162 15.70 -7.95 11.39
N SER A 163 15.09 -9.02 10.87
CA SER A 163 15.77 -10.18 10.31
C SER A 163 15.66 -10.20 8.81
N LEU A 164 16.79 -10.17 8.12
CA LEU A 164 16.95 -10.34 6.68
C LEU A 164 17.11 -11.80 6.26
N GLU A 165 17.28 -12.70 7.25
CA GLU A 165 17.48 -14.13 7.01
C GLU A 165 16.16 -14.91 7.02
N TRP A 166 15.08 -14.25 7.47
CA TRP A 166 13.75 -14.85 7.47
C TRP A 166 13.24 -15.05 6.05
N GLN A 167 12.62 -16.16 5.78
CA GLN A 167 12.09 -16.52 4.47
C GLN A 167 10.65 -17.02 4.63
N SER A 168 9.69 -16.23 4.15
CA SER A 168 8.26 -16.59 4.17
C SER A 168 7.89 -17.61 3.10
N GLY A 169 8.70 -17.70 2.06
CA GLY A 169 8.34 -18.43 0.83
C GLY A 169 7.26 -17.71 -0.01
N PHE A 170 7.05 -16.40 0.17
CA PHE A 170 6.12 -15.65 -0.67
C PHE A 170 6.57 -15.62 -2.12
N GLN A 171 5.60 -15.49 -3.00
CA GLN A 171 5.83 -15.44 -4.44
C GLN A 171 5.27 -14.13 -4.99
N ALA A 172 5.94 -13.60 -5.99
CA ALA A 172 5.48 -12.42 -6.70
C ALA A 172 5.62 -12.61 -8.22
N ALA A 173 4.77 -11.92 -8.95
CA ALA A 173 4.88 -11.75 -10.39
C ALA A 173 4.57 -10.29 -10.74
N THR A 174 5.32 -9.75 -11.69
CA THR A 174 5.23 -8.33 -12.06
C THR A 174 5.18 -8.17 -13.58
N VAL A 175 4.41 -7.19 -14.05
CA VAL A 175 4.37 -6.78 -15.46
C VAL A 175 4.48 -5.27 -15.56
N VAL A 176 5.38 -4.80 -16.42
CA VAL A 176 5.50 -3.38 -16.79
C VAL A 176 4.80 -3.16 -18.13
N HIS A 177 3.76 -2.34 -18.14
CA HIS A 177 2.95 -2.00 -19.31
C HIS A 177 3.42 -0.68 -19.90
N GLN A 178 4.48 -0.70 -20.71
CA GLN A 178 5.09 0.48 -21.30
C GLN A 178 4.08 1.37 -22.05
N GLY A 179 3.19 0.77 -22.85
CA GLY A 179 2.20 1.52 -23.64
C GLY A 179 1.13 2.26 -22.81
N ARG A 180 0.98 1.91 -21.52
CA ARG A 180 0.06 2.56 -20.58
C ARG A 180 0.79 3.33 -19.49
N SER A 181 2.11 3.26 -19.45
CA SER A 181 2.94 3.79 -18.37
C SER A 181 2.45 3.36 -16.98
N THR A 182 2.09 2.09 -16.84
CA THR A 182 1.66 1.47 -15.58
C THR A 182 2.46 0.19 -15.33
N TRP A 183 2.59 -0.19 -14.08
CA TRP A 183 3.09 -1.50 -13.71
C TRP A 183 2.16 -2.14 -12.68
N THR A 184 2.11 -3.45 -12.73
CA THR A 184 1.28 -4.27 -11.85
C THR A 184 2.15 -5.33 -11.19
N THR A 185 1.81 -5.70 -9.97
CA THR A 185 2.42 -6.85 -9.30
C THR A 185 1.40 -7.60 -8.49
N GLU A 186 1.51 -8.92 -8.49
CA GLU A 186 0.76 -9.83 -7.66
C GLU A 186 1.70 -10.44 -6.63
N MET A 187 1.34 -10.34 -5.35
CA MET A 187 1.99 -11.04 -4.24
C MET A 187 1.09 -12.18 -3.78
N ARG A 188 1.68 -13.35 -3.51
CA ARG A 188 1.03 -14.49 -2.87
C ARG A 188 1.82 -14.88 -1.63
N ILE A 189 1.27 -14.61 -0.45
CA ILE A 189 1.93 -14.73 0.84
C ILE A 189 1.34 -15.91 1.58
N PRO A 190 2.13 -16.95 1.95
CA PRO A 190 1.62 -18.08 2.73
C PRO A 190 1.11 -17.64 4.09
N LEU A 191 -0.14 -17.95 4.42
CA LEU A 191 -0.72 -17.63 5.75
C LEU A 191 0.04 -18.33 6.88
N SER A 192 0.60 -19.51 6.61
CA SER A 192 1.40 -20.28 7.56
C SER A 192 2.74 -19.62 7.91
N ALA A 193 3.25 -18.72 7.07
CA ALA A 193 4.44 -17.94 7.37
C ALA A 193 4.14 -16.74 8.26
N LEU A 194 2.88 -16.25 8.24
CA LEU A 194 2.45 -15.08 8.98
C LEU A 194 1.99 -15.44 10.39
N SER A 195 1.26 -16.54 10.55
CA SER A 195 0.71 -16.95 11.84
C SER A 195 0.62 -18.47 11.97
N LYS A 196 0.82 -18.96 13.20
CA LYS A 196 0.55 -20.36 13.55
C LYS A 196 -0.95 -20.66 13.52
N ASP A 197 -1.76 -19.67 13.93
CA ASP A 197 -3.21 -19.78 13.91
C ASP A 197 -3.74 -19.32 12.55
N LYS A 198 -4.43 -20.23 11.88
CA LYS A 198 -5.02 -19.92 10.57
C LYS A 198 -6.14 -18.90 10.74
N PRO A 199 -6.15 -17.81 9.94
CA PRO A 199 -7.23 -16.84 10.02
C PRO A 199 -8.56 -17.45 9.59
N VAL A 200 -9.62 -16.98 10.21
CA VAL A 200 -11.02 -17.30 9.88
C VAL A 200 -11.76 -16.04 9.50
N VAL A 201 -12.95 -16.16 8.92
CA VAL A 201 -13.82 -15.00 8.66
C VAL A 201 -14.02 -14.20 9.95
N GLY A 202 -13.73 -12.89 9.88
CA GLY A 202 -13.75 -11.99 11.02
C GLY A 202 -12.40 -11.79 11.71
N THR A 203 -11.39 -12.61 11.42
CA THR A 203 -10.02 -12.35 11.90
C THR A 203 -9.56 -10.98 11.45
N ARG A 204 -8.90 -10.25 12.34
CA ARG A 204 -8.43 -8.89 12.09
C ARG A 204 -6.93 -8.81 12.36
N TRP A 205 -6.16 -8.46 11.34
CA TRP A 205 -4.73 -8.21 11.40
C TRP A 205 -4.43 -6.74 11.17
N ARG A 206 -3.27 -6.29 11.57
CA ARG A 206 -2.76 -4.96 11.20
C ARG A 206 -2.16 -5.02 9.81
N LEU A 207 -2.38 -3.98 9.02
CA LEU A 207 -1.89 -3.89 7.66
C LEU A 207 -1.52 -2.43 7.36
N ASN A 208 -0.37 -2.22 6.73
CA ASN A 208 -0.15 -1.03 5.96
C ASN A 208 0.44 -1.37 4.59
N LEU A 209 0.15 -0.54 3.62
CA LEU A 209 0.54 -0.73 2.24
C LEU A 209 1.25 0.54 1.77
N TYR A 210 2.36 0.36 1.07
CA TYR A 210 3.21 1.48 0.66
C TYR A 210 3.62 1.37 -0.80
N ARG A 211 4.02 2.51 -1.35
CA ARG A 211 4.71 2.61 -2.63
C ARG A 211 5.79 3.68 -2.57
N HIS A 212 7.00 3.32 -2.97
CA HIS A 212 8.07 4.26 -3.25
C HIS A 212 8.11 4.56 -4.75
N ASP A 213 8.09 5.85 -5.12
CA ASP A 213 8.24 6.35 -6.49
C ASP A 213 9.31 7.45 -6.47
N LEU A 214 10.52 7.10 -6.86
CA LEU A 214 11.67 8.00 -6.76
C LEU A 214 11.63 9.12 -7.79
N ASP A 215 11.03 8.88 -8.95
CA ASP A 215 10.94 9.89 -10.01
C ASP A 215 10.08 11.09 -9.57
N HIS A 216 9.06 10.83 -8.76
CA HIS A 216 8.18 11.86 -8.21
C HIS A 216 8.49 12.23 -6.76
N HIS A 217 9.58 11.70 -6.19
CA HIS A 217 9.92 11.88 -4.76
C HIS A 217 8.72 11.57 -3.84
N ALA A 218 7.96 10.54 -4.19
CA ALA A 218 6.76 10.14 -3.48
C ALA A 218 6.96 8.84 -2.70
N PHE A 219 6.66 8.90 -1.40
CA PHE A 219 6.49 7.71 -0.58
C PHE A 219 5.04 7.69 -0.12
N LEU A 220 4.23 6.86 -0.78
CA LEU A 220 2.80 6.77 -0.56
C LEU A 220 2.48 5.72 0.48
N ALA A 221 1.42 5.96 1.25
CA ALA A 221 0.88 5.03 2.23
C ALA A 221 -0.65 4.94 2.14
N TRP A 222 -1.18 3.74 2.35
CA TRP A 222 -2.62 3.55 2.56
C TRP A 222 -3.08 4.20 3.87
N SER A 223 -2.29 4.02 4.94
CA SER A 223 -2.45 4.72 6.21
C SER A 223 -1.19 5.55 6.47
N PRO A 224 -1.21 6.87 6.24
CA PRO A 224 -0.06 7.73 6.48
C PRO A 224 0.43 7.65 7.92
N THR A 225 1.74 7.51 8.11
CA THR A 225 2.33 7.39 9.44
C THR A 225 2.46 8.74 10.16
N ALA A 226 2.39 9.83 9.40
CA ALA A 226 2.58 11.20 9.89
C ALA A 226 3.97 11.44 10.52
N ASN A 227 4.96 10.66 10.09
CA ASN A 227 6.38 10.82 10.42
C ASN A 227 7.27 10.38 9.25
N ASP A 228 8.59 10.32 9.44
CA ASP A 228 9.56 10.06 8.37
C ASP A 228 9.82 8.57 8.10
N THR A 229 9.13 7.67 8.81
CA THR A 229 9.34 6.22 8.68
C THR A 229 8.04 5.46 8.47
N ALA A 230 8.10 4.41 7.64
CA ALA A 230 7.04 3.41 7.48
C ALA A 230 6.87 2.54 8.73
N HIS A 231 7.94 2.37 9.52
CA HIS A 231 7.95 1.56 10.73
C HIS A 231 7.26 2.23 11.93
N THR A 232 5.98 2.53 11.75
CA THR A 232 5.11 3.20 12.74
C THR A 232 3.85 2.35 12.94
N PRO A 233 3.97 1.19 13.60
CA PRO A 233 2.89 0.18 13.63
C PRO A 233 1.61 0.67 14.29
N GLU A 234 1.66 1.67 15.18
CA GLU A 234 0.47 2.30 15.75
C GLU A 234 -0.41 3.03 14.71
N LYS A 235 0.14 3.31 13.52
CA LYS A 235 -0.56 3.94 12.40
C LYS A 235 -1.04 2.95 11.35
N PHE A 236 -0.77 1.66 11.51
CA PHE A 236 -1.28 0.68 10.55
C PHE A 236 -2.81 0.63 10.57
N GLY A 237 -3.39 0.45 9.40
CA GLY A 237 -4.79 0.10 9.22
C GLY A 237 -5.06 -1.36 9.57
N TYR A 238 -6.21 -1.86 9.14
CA TYR A 238 -6.63 -3.22 9.47
C TYR A 238 -7.08 -4.01 8.23
N LEU A 239 -6.56 -5.21 8.13
CA LEU A 239 -7.04 -6.27 7.24
C LEU A 239 -8.08 -7.09 8.00
N ILE A 240 -9.27 -7.23 7.44
CA ILE A 240 -10.34 -8.08 7.96
C ILE A 240 -10.56 -9.22 6.97
N PHE A 241 -10.48 -10.45 7.44
CA PHE A 241 -10.76 -11.63 6.62
C PHE A 241 -12.26 -11.78 6.41
N GLY A 242 -12.73 -11.52 5.19
CA GLY A 242 -14.14 -11.60 4.79
C GLY A 242 -14.54 -13.00 4.28
N PRO A 243 -15.85 -13.24 4.06
CA PRO A 243 -16.37 -14.45 3.45
C PRO A 243 -15.97 -14.57 1.97
#